data_709bd84274a9c51688909bfbb1af0485
#
_entry.id   709bd84274a9c51688909bfbb1af0485
#
_cell.length_a   1.000
_cell.length_b   1.000
_cell.length_c   1.000
_cell.angle_alpha   90.00
_cell.angle_beta   90.00
_cell.angle_gamma   90.00
#
_symmetry.space_group_name_H-M   'P 1'
#
loop_
_entity.id
_entity.type
_entity.pdbx_description
1 polymer ?
#
loop_
_entity_poly.entity_id
_entity_poly.type
_entity_poly.pdbx_seq_one_letter_code
_entity_poly.pdbx_strand_id
1 'polypeptide(L)'
;CYESVGIKPVYAIQGDSAFLEGGDYIPFGNISIIGCGMRTNMNAISQLFNNDCFGHDTVVVVRDQMLRQDQKHLDSYFNVIDRDLVTMVQNRYMAKENERDFLTCDIYVRNRGQHNDLTGEYVLAQEAVNFRTWLEKMHSCMVTTTLLSLLVTFAQSKASAANSPKL
;
A
#
# COMPACT_ATOMS: atom_id res chain seq x y z
N CYS A 1 -3.25 16.74 21.39
CA CYS A 1 -4.31 16.92 20.43
C CYS A 1 -5.34 15.79 20.47
N TYR A 2 -4.98 14.50 20.35
CA TYR A 2 -5.91 13.37 20.44
C TYR A 2 -6.45 13.15 21.87
N GLU A 3 -5.62 13.40 22.88
CA GLU A 3 -6.01 13.28 24.30
C GLU A 3 -7.14 14.23 24.69
N SER A 4 -7.22 15.42 24.06
CA SER A 4 -8.29 16.39 24.33
C SER A 4 -9.68 15.91 23.90
N VAL A 5 -9.74 14.90 23.01
CA VAL A 5 -10.98 14.24 22.57
C VAL A 5 -11.12 12.81 23.10
N GLY A 6 -10.31 12.45 24.11
CA GLY A 6 -10.38 11.15 24.77
C GLY A 6 -9.80 9.97 23.96
N ILE A 7 -9.09 10.24 22.86
CA ILE A 7 -8.44 9.21 22.05
C ILE A 7 -7.01 9.02 22.56
N LYS A 8 -6.68 7.79 22.97
CA LYS A 8 -5.31 7.40 23.32
C LYS A 8 -4.63 6.76 22.13
N PRO A 9 -3.38 7.15 21.80
CA PRO A 9 -2.60 6.43 20.79
C PRO A 9 -2.41 4.97 21.23
N VAL A 10 -2.53 4.04 20.28
CA VAL A 10 -2.27 2.61 20.53
C VAL A 10 -0.78 2.40 20.80
N TYR A 11 0.06 3.09 20.04
CA TYR A 11 1.51 3.04 20.14
C TYR A 11 2.13 4.37 19.69
N ALA A 12 3.30 4.69 20.20
CA ALA A 12 4.14 5.80 19.77
C ALA A 12 5.50 5.25 19.34
N ILE A 13 5.92 5.55 18.11
CA ILE A 13 7.23 5.15 17.56
C ILE A 13 8.34 5.66 18.47
N GLN A 14 9.32 4.79 18.76
CA GLN A 14 10.41 5.04 19.70
C GLN A 14 11.76 5.11 18.97
N GLY A 15 12.65 5.94 19.52
CA GLY A 15 14.02 6.08 19.06
C GLY A 15 14.20 7.01 17.87
N ASP A 16 15.37 7.67 17.83
CA ASP A 16 15.68 8.74 16.87
C ASP A 16 15.90 8.23 15.43
N SER A 17 16.11 6.93 15.25
CA SER A 17 16.32 6.31 13.93
C SER A 17 15.04 5.74 13.31
N ALA A 18 13.90 5.83 14.00
CA ALA A 18 12.61 5.34 13.51
C ALA A 18 11.71 6.53 13.20
N PHE A 19 11.19 6.59 11.98
CA PHE A 19 10.30 7.65 11.54
C PHE A 19 9.14 7.08 10.72
N LEU A 20 7.97 7.69 10.90
CA LEU A 20 6.70 7.31 10.30
C LEU A 20 5.90 8.59 10.02
N GLU A 21 5.41 8.72 8.80
CA GLU A 21 4.47 9.79 8.43
C GLU A 21 3.15 9.20 7.91
N GLY A 22 2.02 9.88 8.23
CA GLY A 22 0.67 9.38 7.95
C GLY A 22 0.36 9.20 6.46
N GLY A 23 1.00 9.97 5.58
CA GLY A 23 0.86 9.84 4.14
C GLY A 23 1.41 8.52 3.55
N ASP A 24 2.15 7.75 4.34
CA ASP A 24 2.64 6.44 3.96
C ASP A 24 1.70 5.29 4.35
N TYR A 25 0.62 5.53 5.11
CA TYR A 25 -0.31 4.49 5.52
C TYR A 25 -1.66 4.62 4.81
N ILE A 26 -2.07 3.58 4.09
CA ILE A 26 -3.32 3.53 3.34
C ILE A 26 -4.06 2.22 3.67
N PRO A 27 -5.22 2.27 4.33
CA PRO A 27 -6.08 1.09 4.47
C PRO A 27 -6.75 0.78 3.12
N PHE A 28 -6.75 -0.51 2.74
CA PHE A 28 -7.37 -0.98 1.52
C PHE A 28 -8.21 -2.24 1.78
N GLY A 29 -9.50 -2.05 2.03
CA GLY A 29 -10.39 -3.14 2.43
C GLY A 29 -9.96 -3.77 3.75
N ASN A 30 -9.52 -5.02 3.71
CA ASN A 30 -9.00 -5.79 4.85
C ASN A 30 -7.46 -5.90 4.84
N ILE A 31 -6.79 -4.99 4.15
CA ILE A 31 -5.33 -4.96 4.00
C ILE A 31 -4.83 -3.60 4.48
N SER A 32 -3.67 -3.58 5.13
CA SER A 32 -2.89 -2.37 5.37
C SER A 32 -1.78 -2.24 4.33
N ILE A 33 -1.72 -1.12 3.63
CA ILE A 33 -0.62 -0.79 2.72
C ILE A 33 0.22 0.30 3.39
N ILE A 34 1.53 0.11 3.47
CA ILE A 34 2.44 1.08 4.06
C ILE A 34 3.66 1.31 3.16
N GLY A 35 3.96 2.57 2.88
CA GLY A 35 5.17 2.97 2.17
C GLY A 35 6.41 2.85 3.04
N CYS A 36 7.50 2.34 2.47
CA CYS A 36 8.84 2.36 3.04
C CYS A 36 9.75 3.12 2.09
N GLY A 37 10.11 4.35 2.47
CA GLY A 37 10.84 5.26 1.60
C GLY A 37 11.47 6.41 2.36
N MET A 38 11.25 7.64 1.90
CA MET A 38 11.90 8.82 2.45
C MET A 38 11.38 9.20 3.84
N ARG A 39 10.09 9.01 4.12
CA ARG A 39 9.40 9.55 5.31
C ARG A 39 8.90 8.48 6.28
N THR A 40 9.04 7.23 5.87
CA THR A 40 8.74 6.07 6.73
C THR A 40 9.80 5.01 6.47
N ASN A 41 10.38 4.45 7.51
CA ASN A 41 11.42 3.44 7.38
C ASN A 41 11.06 2.11 8.06
N MET A 42 11.84 1.08 7.74
CA MET A 42 11.64 -0.26 8.31
C MET A 42 11.77 -0.32 9.83
N ASN A 43 12.55 0.57 10.45
CA ASN A 43 12.66 0.62 11.91
C ASN A 43 11.31 0.97 12.55
N ALA A 44 10.57 1.93 11.96
CA ALA A 44 9.24 2.27 12.42
C ALA A 44 8.22 1.17 12.07
N ILE A 45 8.25 0.64 10.85
CA ILE A 45 7.34 -0.43 10.39
C ILE A 45 7.49 -1.67 11.27
N SER A 46 8.72 -2.05 11.63
CA SER A 46 8.98 -3.19 12.53
C SER A 46 8.39 -2.98 13.92
N GLN A 47 8.41 -1.74 14.44
CA GLN A 47 7.76 -1.43 15.70
C GLN A 47 6.23 -1.57 15.60
N LEU A 48 5.62 -1.19 14.48
CA LEU A 48 4.18 -1.39 14.26
C LEU A 48 3.81 -2.87 14.19
N PHE A 49 4.64 -3.72 13.55
CA PHE A 49 4.47 -5.18 13.56
C PHE A 49 4.54 -5.75 14.97
N ASN A 50 5.59 -5.41 15.72
CA ASN A 50 5.85 -5.93 17.06
C ASN A 50 4.79 -5.51 18.09
N ASN A 51 4.05 -4.44 17.83
CA ASN A 51 3.00 -3.90 18.71
C ASN A 51 1.59 -4.07 18.13
N ASP A 52 1.43 -4.87 17.10
CA ASP A 52 0.14 -5.18 16.46
C ASP A 52 -0.69 -3.94 16.09
N CYS A 53 -0.04 -2.94 15.49
CA CYS A 53 -0.66 -1.65 15.22
C CYS A 53 -1.41 -1.56 13.89
N PHE A 54 -1.32 -2.57 13.00
CA PHE A 54 -1.92 -2.51 11.67
C PHE A 54 -3.43 -2.82 11.64
N GLY A 55 -3.92 -3.63 12.57
CA GLY A 55 -5.34 -3.99 12.65
C GLY A 55 -5.86 -4.95 11.56
N HIS A 56 -5.05 -5.29 10.56
CA HIS A 56 -5.37 -6.22 9.48
C HIS A 56 -4.43 -7.42 9.47
N ASP A 57 -4.89 -8.56 8.97
CA ASP A 57 -4.06 -9.77 8.89
C ASP A 57 -3.03 -9.73 7.76
N THR A 58 -3.27 -8.90 6.77
CA THR A 58 -2.33 -8.71 5.65
C THR A 58 -1.79 -7.29 5.66
N VAL A 59 -0.48 -7.17 5.59
CA VAL A 59 0.23 -5.90 5.48
C VAL A 59 1.14 -5.94 4.28
N VAL A 60 1.06 -4.92 3.43
CA VAL A 60 1.87 -4.76 2.22
C VAL A 60 2.80 -3.59 2.41
N VAL A 61 4.09 -3.86 2.46
CA VAL A 61 5.15 -2.84 2.58
C VAL A 61 5.65 -2.48 1.19
N VAL A 62 5.28 -1.31 0.70
CA VAL A 62 5.70 -0.81 -0.62
C VAL A 62 7.09 -0.18 -0.51
N ARG A 63 8.05 -0.68 -1.27
CA ARG A 63 9.45 -0.24 -1.27
C ARG A 63 9.65 0.88 -2.30
N ASP A 64 9.86 2.12 -1.86
CA ASP A 64 10.24 3.24 -2.73
C ASP A 64 11.75 3.48 -2.64
N GLN A 65 12.46 3.18 -3.75
CA GLN A 65 13.90 3.38 -3.87
C GLN A 65 14.27 4.75 -4.44
N MET A 66 13.29 5.47 -5.02
CA MET A 66 13.55 6.77 -5.66
C MET A 66 13.84 7.89 -4.68
N LEU A 67 13.19 7.86 -3.51
CA LEU A 67 13.33 8.88 -2.46
C LEU A 67 13.16 10.32 -2.99
N ARG A 68 12.15 10.53 -3.83
CA ARG A 68 11.88 11.84 -4.47
C ARG A 68 11.16 12.79 -3.52
N GLN A 69 11.57 14.06 -3.50
CA GLN A 69 10.93 15.09 -2.67
C GLN A 69 9.51 15.45 -3.10
N ASP A 70 9.20 15.33 -4.40
CA ASP A 70 7.87 15.55 -4.98
C ASP A 70 6.94 14.34 -4.84
N GLN A 71 7.48 13.18 -4.46
CA GLN A 71 6.77 11.93 -4.22
C GLN A 71 7.25 11.28 -2.92
N LYS A 72 7.29 12.05 -1.86
CA LYS A 72 7.93 11.67 -0.58
C LYS A 72 7.14 10.69 0.28
N HIS A 73 5.83 10.58 0.05
CA HIS A 73 4.93 9.64 0.73
C HIS A 73 4.21 8.77 -0.29
N LEU A 74 3.71 7.63 0.14
CA LEU A 74 2.91 6.72 -0.67
C LEU A 74 1.69 7.42 -1.29
N ASP A 75 0.96 8.24 -0.53
CA ASP A 75 -0.22 8.99 -0.96
C ASP A 75 0.06 10.04 -2.04
N SER A 76 1.32 10.43 -2.23
CA SER A 76 1.71 11.37 -3.29
C SER A 76 1.83 10.72 -4.67
N TYR A 77 1.88 9.39 -4.76
CA TYR A 77 1.97 8.68 -6.04
C TYR A 77 1.03 7.48 -6.17
N PHE A 78 0.35 7.08 -5.10
CA PHE A 78 -0.64 6.01 -5.07
C PHE A 78 -1.79 6.38 -4.13
N ASN A 79 -3.05 6.16 -4.56
CA ASN A 79 -4.22 6.36 -3.71
C ASN A 79 -5.33 5.36 -4.04
N VAL A 80 -6.14 5.05 -3.05
CA VAL A 80 -7.37 4.27 -3.17
C VAL A 80 -8.54 5.22 -3.35
N ILE A 81 -9.25 5.10 -4.45
CA ILE A 81 -10.42 5.93 -4.79
C ILE A 81 -11.70 5.22 -4.37
N ASP A 82 -11.77 3.92 -4.63
CA ASP A 82 -12.92 3.07 -4.30
C ASP A 82 -12.44 1.64 -4.03
N ARG A 83 -13.35 0.76 -3.69
CA ARG A 83 -13.10 -0.66 -3.37
C ARG A 83 -12.27 -1.39 -4.42
N ASP A 84 -12.52 -1.09 -5.69
CA ASP A 84 -11.88 -1.71 -6.86
C ASP A 84 -11.22 -0.69 -7.79
N LEU A 85 -11.02 0.54 -7.31
CA LEU A 85 -10.43 1.63 -8.08
C LEU A 85 -9.29 2.29 -7.31
N VAL A 86 -8.10 2.26 -7.88
CA VAL A 86 -6.92 2.95 -7.37
C VAL A 86 -6.35 3.89 -8.43
N THR A 87 -5.62 4.90 -7.99
CA THR A 87 -4.85 5.78 -8.86
C THR A 87 -3.37 5.66 -8.56
N MET A 88 -2.55 5.73 -9.61
CA MET A 88 -1.09 5.73 -9.50
C MET A 88 -0.49 6.72 -10.50
N VAL A 89 0.58 7.38 -10.12
CA VAL A 89 1.34 8.25 -11.03
C VAL A 89 1.90 7.42 -12.18
N GLN A 90 1.74 7.90 -13.42
CA GLN A 90 2.00 7.15 -14.64
C GLN A 90 3.43 6.59 -14.74
N ASN A 91 4.45 7.35 -14.37
CA ASN A 91 5.83 6.87 -14.41
C ASN A 91 6.06 5.67 -13.46
N ARG A 92 5.40 5.65 -12.29
CA ARG A 92 5.44 4.52 -11.34
C ARG A 92 4.70 3.29 -11.88
N TYR A 93 3.55 3.52 -12.53
CA TYR A 93 2.76 2.44 -13.13
C TYR A 93 3.44 1.80 -14.33
N MET A 94 4.08 2.61 -15.19
CA MET A 94 4.71 2.16 -16.43
C MET A 94 6.15 1.67 -16.23
N ALA A 95 6.73 1.87 -15.06
CA ALA A 95 8.12 1.53 -14.78
C ALA A 95 8.41 0.04 -14.97
N LYS A 96 9.55 -0.25 -15.58
CA LYS A 96 10.08 -1.61 -15.77
C LYS A 96 11.03 -1.96 -14.62
N GLU A 97 11.24 -3.26 -14.42
CA GLU A 97 12.00 -3.82 -13.30
C GLU A 97 13.38 -3.20 -13.04
N ASN A 98 14.06 -2.72 -14.10
CA ASN A 98 15.37 -2.10 -13.97
C ASN A 98 15.33 -0.56 -13.84
N GLU A 99 14.14 0.03 -13.79
CA GLU A 99 13.96 1.47 -13.71
C GLU A 99 13.79 1.90 -12.24
N ARG A 100 14.30 3.10 -11.92
CA ARG A 100 14.25 3.64 -10.54
C ARG A 100 12.82 3.88 -10.03
N ASP A 101 11.89 4.16 -10.94
CA ASP A 101 10.47 4.36 -10.63
C ASP A 101 9.71 3.05 -10.33
N PHE A 102 10.36 1.90 -10.54
CA PHE A 102 9.79 0.59 -10.28
C PHE A 102 9.54 0.38 -8.78
N LEU A 103 8.32 -0.04 -8.45
CA LEU A 103 7.92 -0.31 -7.08
C LEU A 103 7.83 -1.82 -6.86
N THR A 104 8.47 -2.27 -5.80
CA THR A 104 8.27 -3.61 -5.25
C THR A 104 7.50 -3.52 -3.94
N CYS A 105 6.92 -4.62 -3.51
CA CYS A 105 6.32 -4.73 -2.19
C CYS A 105 6.63 -6.08 -1.55
N ASP A 106 6.70 -6.05 -0.22
CA ASP A 106 6.78 -7.24 0.62
C ASP A 106 5.42 -7.46 1.27
N ILE A 107 4.94 -8.70 1.23
CA ILE A 107 3.64 -9.07 1.76
C ILE A 107 3.84 -9.84 3.04
N TYR A 108 3.33 -9.29 4.13
CA TYR A 108 3.32 -9.92 5.45
C TYR A 108 1.92 -10.40 5.77
N VAL A 109 1.83 -11.58 6.36
CA VAL A 109 0.56 -12.14 6.84
C VAL A 109 0.68 -12.48 8.32
N ARG A 110 -0.41 -12.27 9.05
CA ARG A 110 -0.48 -12.66 10.45
C ARG A 110 -0.55 -14.17 10.56
N ASN A 111 0.40 -14.75 11.25
CA ASN A 111 0.37 -16.17 11.60
C ASN A 111 -0.54 -16.35 12.82
N ARG A 112 -1.80 -16.65 12.58
CA ARG A 112 -2.75 -17.04 13.61
C ARG A 112 -2.49 -18.49 13.95
N GLY A 113 -1.91 -18.78 15.13
CA GLY A 113 -1.77 -20.14 15.64
C GLY A 113 -3.09 -20.93 15.60
N GLN A 114 -3.05 -22.22 15.92
CA GLN A 114 -4.22 -23.15 15.82
C GLN A 114 -5.49 -22.71 16.60
N HIS A 115 -5.43 -21.66 17.41
CA HIS A 115 -6.51 -21.19 18.26
C HIS A 115 -7.10 -19.79 17.91
N ASN A 116 -6.94 -19.31 16.67
CA ASN A 116 -7.41 -17.98 16.28
C ASN A 116 -6.91 -16.85 17.22
N ASP A 117 -5.69 -16.96 17.71
CA ASP A 117 -5.10 -15.96 18.57
C ASP A 117 -4.95 -14.63 17.79
N LEU A 118 -5.54 -13.57 18.30
CA LEU A 118 -5.45 -12.24 17.70
C LEU A 118 -4.05 -11.62 17.84
N THR A 119 -3.17 -12.24 18.63
CA THR A 119 -1.80 -11.77 18.90
C THR A 119 -0.74 -12.41 17.99
N GLY A 120 -1.15 -13.06 16.88
CA GLY A 120 -0.25 -13.74 15.96
C GLY A 120 0.81 -12.81 15.36
N GLU A 121 2.06 -13.29 15.30
CA GLU A 121 3.17 -12.60 14.68
C GLU A 121 2.97 -12.44 13.17
N TYR A 122 3.39 -11.31 12.60
CA TYR A 122 3.43 -11.12 11.16
C TYR A 122 4.66 -11.81 10.56
N VAL A 123 4.44 -12.68 9.59
CA VAL A 123 5.50 -13.38 8.86
C VAL A 123 5.55 -12.92 7.41
N LEU A 124 6.73 -12.82 6.85
CA LEU A 124 6.93 -12.50 5.44
C LEU A 124 6.44 -13.66 4.58
N ALA A 125 5.39 -13.44 3.81
CA ALA A 125 4.78 -14.43 2.92
C ALA A 125 5.34 -14.33 1.49
N GLN A 126 5.59 -13.11 1.00
CA GLN A 126 6.17 -12.86 -0.32
C GLN A 126 7.10 -11.64 -0.25
N GLU A 127 8.25 -11.72 -0.92
CA GLU A 127 9.25 -10.66 -0.94
C GLU A 127 9.43 -10.11 -2.36
N ALA A 128 9.70 -8.82 -2.46
CA ALA A 128 10.05 -8.10 -3.70
C ALA A 128 9.08 -8.34 -4.87
N VAL A 129 7.80 -8.51 -4.58
CA VAL A 129 6.76 -8.66 -5.61
C VAL A 129 6.58 -7.32 -6.33
N ASN A 130 6.38 -7.34 -7.66
CA ASN A 130 6.02 -6.14 -8.41
C ASN A 130 4.69 -5.58 -7.89
N PHE A 131 4.71 -4.35 -7.34
CA PHE A 131 3.54 -3.75 -6.70
C PHE A 131 2.37 -3.58 -7.65
N ARG A 132 2.61 -3.13 -8.89
CA ARG A 132 1.57 -3.05 -9.94
C ARG A 132 0.94 -4.41 -10.20
N THR A 133 1.76 -5.44 -10.44
CA THR A 133 1.26 -6.80 -10.71
C THR A 133 0.46 -7.35 -9.53
N TRP A 134 0.87 -7.03 -8.32
CA TRP A 134 0.12 -7.40 -7.11
C TRP A 134 -1.25 -6.71 -7.08
N LEU A 135 -1.31 -5.39 -7.33
CA LEU A 135 -2.56 -4.64 -7.39
C LEU A 135 -3.52 -5.19 -8.46
N GLU A 136 -3.01 -5.49 -9.66
CA GLU A 136 -3.81 -6.03 -10.77
C GLU A 136 -4.40 -7.42 -10.48
N LYS A 137 -3.73 -8.21 -9.65
CA LYS A 137 -4.22 -9.52 -9.18
C LYS A 137 -5.24 -9.43 -8.06
N MET A 138 -5.16 -8.38 -7.25
CA MET A 138 -6.09 -8.15 -6.16
C MET A 138 -7.47 -7.75 -6.70
N HIS A 139 -8.38 -8.73 -6.79
CA HIS A 139 -9.81 -8.54 -7.07
C HIS A 139 -10.18 -7.77 -8.35
N SER A 140 -9.43 -7.92 -9.43
CA SER A 140 -9.70 -7.16 -10.67
C SER A 140 -9.68 -5.63 -10.46
N CYS A 141 -8.85 -5.15 -9.54
CA CYS A 141 -8.73 -3.73 -9.25
C CYS A 141 -8.33 -2.95 -10.51
N MET A 142 -9.09 -1.92 -10.85
CA MET A 142 -8.75 -1.02 -11.93
C MET A 142 -7.73 0.01 -11.44
N VAL A 143 -6.61 0.12 -12.15
CA VAL A 143 -5.59 1.14 -11.87
C VAL A 143 -5.79 2.29 -12.86
N THR A 144 -6.09 3.47 -12.36
CA THR A 144 -6.05 4.70 -13.16
C THR A 144 -4.70 5.40 -12.99
N THR A 145 -4.14 5.87 -14.08
CA THR A 145 -2.86 6.59 -14.06
C THR A 145 -3.09 8.10 -14.14
N THR A 146 -2.36 8.85 -13.34
CA THR A 146 -2.35 10.31 -13.35
C THR A 146 -1.03 10.84 -13.89
N LEU A 147 -1.11 11.76 -14.85
CA LEU A 147 0.03 12.60 -15.25
C LEU A 147 0.12 13.80 -14.30
N LEU A 148 1.31 14.19 -13.91
CA LEU A 148 1.57 15.39 -13.09
C LEU A 148 1.06 16.70 -13.75
N SER A 149 0.65 16.67 -15.02
CA SER A 149 0.13 17.83 -15.76
C SER A 149 -1.26 17.63 -16.38
N LEU A 150 -1.81 16.41 -16.37
CA LEU A 150 -3.16 16.15 -16.90
C LEU A 150 -3.72 14.89 -16.27
N LEU A 151 -4.93 14.98 -15.72
CA LEU A 151 -5.70 13.82 -15.29
C LEU A 151 -6.18 13.07 -16.53
N VAL A 152 -5.49 12.01 -16.91
CA VAL A 152 -5.96 11.11 -17.97
C VAL A 152 -6.51 9.85 -17.29
N THR A 153 -7.82 9.79 -17.18
CA THR A 153 -8.52 8.59 -16.70
C THR A 153 -8.60 7.59 -17.84
N PHE A 154 -7.75 6.57 -17.82
CA PHE A 154 -7.94 5.38 -18.64
C PHE A 154 -8.77 4.36 -17.85
N ALA A 155 -10.08 4.52 -17.87
CA ALA A 155 -10.98 3.44 -17.51
C ALA A 155 -10.90 2.39 -18.62
N GLN A 156 -10.16 1.31 -18.41
CA GLN A 156 -10.33 0.11 -19.22
C GLN A 156 -11.69 -0.49 -18.86
N SER A 157 -12.75 -0.04 -19.53
CA SER A 157 -14.08 -0.58 -19.34
C SER A 157 -14.08 -2.05 -19.77
N LYS A 158 -14.50 -2.93 -18.88
CA LYS A 158 -14.98 -4.28 -19.19
C LYS A 158 -16.33 -4.24 -19.98
N ALA A 159 -16.47 -3.30 -20.91
CA ALA A 159 -17.67 -3.18 -21.74
C ALA A 159 -17.57 -3.96 -23.05
N SER A 160 -16.80 -5.05 -23.13
CA SER A 160 -16.67 -5.84 -24.35
C SER A 160 -17.11 -7.29 -24.25
N ALA A 161 -17.83 -7.70 -23.21
CA ALA A 161 -18.30 -9.09 -23.09
C ALA A 161 -19.83 -9.25 -23.03
N ALA A 162 -20.60 -8.24 -23.33
CA ALA A 162 -22.06 -8.30 -23.21
C ALA A 162 -22.86 -8.02 -24.51
N ASN A 163 -22.22 -8.08 -25.68
CA ASN A 163 -22.98 -7.97 -26.94
C ASN A 163 -22.48 -8.98 -27.98
N SER A 164 -22.84 -10.25 -27.78
CA SER A 164 -22.99 -11.21 -28.86
C SER A 164 -24.47 -11.38 -29.11
N PRO A 165 -24.99 -11.04 -30.29
CA PRO A 165 -26.39 -11.33 -30.62
C PRO A 165 -26.56 -12.85 -30.70
N LYS A 166 -27.52 -13.38 -29.94
CA LYS A 166 -28.02 -14.73 -30.15
C LYS A 166 -28.72 -14.76 -31.52
N LEU A 167 -28.18 -15.53 -32.43
CA LEU A 167 -28.90 -16.11 -33.55
C LEU A 167 -29.54 -17.41 -33.07
#